data_fa4434edd8c081b3e41e311e1802c03d
#
_entry.id   fa4434edd8c081b3e41e311e1802c03d
#
_cell.length_a   1.000
_cell.length_b   1.000
_cell.length_c   1.000
_cell.angle_alpha   90.00
_cell.angle_beta   90.00
_cell.angle_gamma   90.00
#
_symmetry.space_group_name_H-M   'P 1'
#
loop_
_entity.id
_entity.type
_entity.pdbx_description
1 polymer ?
#
loop_
_entity_poly.entity_id
_entity_poly.type
_entity_poly.pdbx_seq_one_letter_code
_entity_poly.pdbx_strand_id
1 'polypeptide(L)'
;GEVQERRKDASALTGWLVVNAVRDHAGQVVNYVGVLRDISRLRADEATIRKLSLAVEQSPTSIVITSTAPTIEYANPQFFRTTGYTPEEVLGANPRVLQSGQTPSATYQAMWAALVAGHVWQGEFVNRRKDGSLYVEQATVAPLTDAGGQTTHYLGIKQDITAHKEAEKTLRLAASVMEHTHDGVMVCDAQQCIIDVNPAFTRISGYTREQALGQRPGMLSSGRRNTEQSRLMWLALLQVGHWQGEFWNRRSDGSLYAAASTINAVSDESGQVTHYINVFSDITERKHHQEHLERQAHFDPLTRLPNRALLPDRLAQAMARARSEQHGLAVCFLDLDGFKAVNDTHGHEAGDELLVIVAQRLLAHIRTGDTAARLGGDEFVVLLCDLRDLHECEQVAQRLLRAICEPMVVEGHTVQVGASMGIALYPQHGSQ
;
A
#
# COMPACT_ATOMS: atom_id res chain seq x y z
N GLY A 1 75.85 10.43 -8.60
CA GLY A 1 74.53 10.83 -8.11
C GLY A 1 73.65 11.44 -9.18
N GLU A 2 72.36 11.62 -8.89
CA GLU A 2 71.48 12.32 -9.78
C GLU A 2 71.78 13.80 -9.79
N VAL A 3 71.77 14.39 -10.99
CA VAL A 3 71.98 15.84 -11.19
C VAL A 3 70.92 16.29 -12.19
N GLN A 4 70.41 17.53 -11.95
CA GLN A 4 69.55 18.20 -12.90
C GLN A 4 70.38 19.24 -13.65
N GLU A 5 70.49 19.09 -14.95
CA GLU A 5 71.25 19.92 -15.84
C GLU A 5 70.32 20.51 -16.89
N ARG A 6 70.81 21.55 -17.61
CA ARG A 6 70.09 22.17 -18.70
C ARG A 6 70.84 21.91 -20.01
N ARG A 7 70.14 21.39 -21.01
CA ARG A 7 70.71 21.22 -22.30
C ARG A 7 70.87 22.55 -23.04
N LYS A 8 71.60 22.54 -24.14
CA LYS A 8 71.88 23.75 -24.94
C LYS A 8 70.58 24.39 -25.49
N ASP A 9 69.52 23.63 -25.71
CA ASP A 9 68.18 24.06 -26.10
C ASP A 9 67.30 24.50 -24.95
N ALA A 10 67.88 24.70 -23.78
CA ALA A 10 67.24 25.06 -22.50
C ALA A 10 66.30 24.00 -21.89
N SER A 11 66.18 22.82 -22.49
CA SER A 11 65.41 21.71 -21.88
C SER A 11 66.13 21.14 -20.66
N ALA A 12 65.32 20.63 -19.66
CA ALA A 12 65.87 19.98 -18.49
C ALA A 12 66.40 18.57 -18.83
N LEU A 13 67.55 18.23 -18.27
CA LEU A 13 68.20 16.94 -18.32
C LEU A 13 68.31 16.37 -16.91
N THR A 14 67.73 15.23 -16.64
CA THR A 14 68.04 14.45 -15.43
C THR A 14 69.13 13.45 -15.79
N GLY A 15 70.31 13.63 -15.23
CA GLY A 15 71.47 12.82 -15.55
C GLY A 15 72.04 12.12 -14.30
N TRP A 16 72.61 10.94 -14.52
CA TRP A 16 73.42 10.26 -13.53
C TRP A 16 74.88 10.62 -13.74
N LEU A 17 75.47 11.43 -12.85
CA LEU A 17 76.84 11.90 -12.92
C LEU A 17 77.69 11.06 -11.99
N VAL A 18 78.76 10.45 -12.59
CA VAL A 18 79.86 9.79 -11.87
C VAL A 18 81.08 10.59 -12.11
N VAL A 19 81.72 11.10 -11.07
CA VAL A 19 82.99 11.84 -11.14
C VAL A 19 84.05 11.05 -10.44
N ASN A 20 85.11 10.80 -11.18
CA ASN A 20 86.32 10.11 -10.68
C ASN A 20 87.52 11.06 -10.74
N ALA A 21 88.27 11.09 -9.66
CA ALA A 21 89.53 11.83 -9.64
C ALA A 21 90.64 11.04 -10.30
N VAL A 22 91.28 11.59 -11.28
CA VAL A 22 92.49 11.07 -11.90
C VAL A 22 93.70 11.61 -11.14
N ARG A 23 94.53 10.68 -10.68
CA ARG A 23 95.70 11.01 -9.87
C ARG A 23 96.98 10.77 -10.65
N ASP A 24 98.01 11.53 -10.39
CA ASP A 24 99.37 11.34 -10.93
C ASP A 24 100.14 10.28 -10.15
N HIS A 25 101.32 9.98 -10.54
CA HIS A 25 102.23 9.00 -9.90
C HIS A 25 102.57 9.36 -8.42
N ALA A 26 102.40 10.60 -8.03
CA ALA A 26 102.59 11.08 -6.66
C ALA A 26 101.31 11.08 -5.82
N GLY A 27 100.16 10.56 -6.38
CA GLY A 27 98.88 10.44 -5.68
C GLY A 27 98.07 11.73 -5.69
N GLN A 28 98.53 12.85 -6.33
CA GLN A 28 97.79 14.10 -6.37
C GLN A 28 96.73 14.07 -7.49
N VAL A 29 95.55 14.66 -7.20
CA VAL A 29 94.49 14.77 -8.22
C VAL A 29 94.86 15.79 -9.26
N VAL A 30 95.02 15.36 -10.48
CA VAL A 30 95.40 16.18 -11.65
C VAL A 30 94.22 16.52 -12.54
N ASN A 31 93.17 15.69 -12.53
CA ASN A 31 91.94 15.93 -13.30
C ASN A 31 90.76 15.23 -12.65
N TYR A 32 89.57 15.61 -13.05
CA TYR A 32 88.34 14.91 -12.78
C TYR A 32 87.71 14.45 -14.13
N VAL A 33 87.32 13.19 -14.16
CA VAL A 33 86.56 12.65 -15.29
C VAL A 33 85.14 12.45 -14.85
N GLY A 34 84.22 13.20 -15.44
CA GLY A 34 82.78 13.06 -15.21
C GLY A 34 82.13 12.32 -16.37
N VAL A 35 81.41 11.26 -16.03
CA VAL A 35 80.56 10.54 -16.98
C VAL A 35 79.13 10.89 -16.65
N LEU A 36 78.41 11.55 -17.55
CA LEU A 36 77.00 11.89 -17.40
C LEU A 36 76.17 10.97 -18.30
N ARG A 37 75.26 10.21 -17.72
CA ARG A 37 74.29 9.40 -18.43
C ARG A 37 72.93 10.07 -18.36
N ASP A 38 72.29 10.37 -19.50
CA ASP A 38 70.92 10.88 -19.55
C ASP A 38 69.94 9.75 -19.10
N ILE A 39 69.20 10.02 -17.99
CA ILE A 39 68.22 9.13 -17.43
C ILE A 39 66.79 9.77 -17.48
N SER A 40 66.59 10.87 -18.19
CA SER A 40 65.35 11.63 -18.23
C SER A 40 64.19 10.78 -18.72
N ARG A 41 64.40 9.97 -19.79
CA ARG A 41 63.38 9.05 -20.30
C ARG A 41 63.05 7.94 -19.30
N LEU A 42 64.04 7.32 -18.70
CA LEU A 42 63.88 6.29 -17.71
C LEU A 42 63.03 6.82 -16.54
N ARG A 43 63.34 8.00 -16.07
CA ARG A 43 62.56 8.63 -14.96
C ARG A 43 61.15 9.01 -15.36
N ALA A 44 60.92 9.48 -16.59
CA ALA A 44 59.60 9.76 -17.12
C ALA A 44 58.76 8.46 -17.25
N ASP A 45 59.36 7.40 -17.73
CA ASP A 45 58.71 6.10 -17.86
C ASP A 45 58.37 5.51 -16.48
N GLU A 46 59.31 5.54 -15.49
CA GLU A 46 59.09 5.17 -14.11
C GLU A 46 57.95 5.97 -13.46
N ALA A 47 57.94 7.28 -13.64
CA ALA A 47 56.90 8.17 -13.12
C ALA A 47 55.54 7.85 -13.74
N THR A 48 55.47 7.53 -15.04
CA THR A 48 54.25 7.15 -15.74
C THR A 48 53.72 5.80 -15.24
N ILE A 49 54.59 4.79 -15.15
CA ILE A 49 54.24 3.47 -14.60
C ILE A 49 53.70 3.61 -13.18
N ARG A 50 54.39 4.37 -12.31
CA ARG A 50 53.96 4.63 -10.94
C ARG A 50 52.60 5.29 -10.87
N LYS A 51 52.34 6.28 -11.73
CA LYS A 51 51.03 6.99 -11.82
C LYS A 51 49.92 6.02 -12.24
N LEU A 52 50.16 5.19 -13.25
CA LEU A 52 49.20 4.18 -13.72
C LEU A 52 48.94 3.11 -12.63
N SER A 53 50.00 2.63 -11.97
CA SER A 53 49.86 1.69 -10.85
C SER A 53 49.01 2.27 -9.75
N LEU A 54 49.26 3.50 -9.30
CA LEU A 54 48.46 4.17 -8.29
C LEU A 54 46.99 4.34 -8.72
N ALA A 55 46.72 4.63 -9.98
CA ALA A 55 45.36 4.72 -10.49
C ALA A 55 44.59 3.41 -10.42
N VAL A 56 45.26 2.29 -10.69
CA VAL A 56 44.69 0.93 -10.57
C VAL A 56 44.50 0.54 -9.11
N GLU A 57 45.49 0.80 -8.25
CA GLU A 57 45.47 0.47 -6.81
C GLU A 57 44.35 1.25 -6.07
N GLN A 58 44.11 2.50 -6.44
CA GLN A 58 43.12 3.39 -5.82
C GLN A 58 41.76 3.37 -6.53
N SER A 59 41.59 2.53 -7.57
CA SER A 59 40.32 2.39 -8.28
C SER A 59 39.22 1.91 -7.35
N PRO A 60 38.01 2.51 -7.39
CA PRO A 60 36.85 2.04 -6.64
C PRO A 60 36.25 0.76 -7.25
N THR A 61 36.66 0.34 -8.45
CA THR A 61 36.22 -0.89 -9.10
C THR A 61 37.25 -1.98 -8.91
N SER A 62 36.80 -3.23 -8.81
CA SER A 62 37.69 -4.39 -8.77
C SER A 62 38.35 -4.59 -10.13
N ILE A 63 39.68 -4.66 -10.14
CA ILE A 63 40.47 -4.90 -11.35
C ILE A 63 41.26 -6.19 -11.15
N VAL A 64 41.12 -7.12 -12.09
CA VAL A 64 41.76 -8.44 -12.05
C VAL A 64 42.42 -8.69 -13.39
N ILE A 65 43.65 -9.20 -13.37
CA ILE A 65 44.35 -9.66 -14.56
C ILE A 65 44.60 -11.16 -14.41
N THR A 66 44.24 -11.91 -15.44
CA THR A 66 44.46 -13.35 -15.48
C THR A 66 45.31 -13.73 -16.68
N SER A 67 46.08 -14.83 -16.58
CA SER A 67 46.70 -15.46 -17.74
C SER A 67 45.69 -16.08 -18.70
N THR A 68 46.08 -16.50 -19.85
CA THR A 68 45.25 -17.23 -20.83
C THR A 68 44.78 -18.59 -20.30
N ALA A 69 45.49 -19.20 -19.36
CA ALA A 69 45.06 -20.39 -18.59
C ALA A 69 44.40 -19.98 -17.30
N PRO A 70 43.23 -19.30 -17.31
CA PRO A 70 42.60 -18.39 -16.35
C PRO A 70 43.10 -18.54 -14.89
N THR A 71 44.30 -18.04 -14.65
CA THR A 71 44.95 -17.95 -13.32
C THR A 71 45.09 -16.49 -12.95
N ILE A 72 44.64 -16.07 -11.78
CA ILE A 72 44.75 -14.69 -11.32
C ILE A 72 46.19 -14.34 -11.03
N GLU A 73 46.76 -13.41 -11.80
CA GLU A 73 48.13 -12.91 -11.61
C GLU A 73 48.19 -11.59 -10.88
N TYR A 74 47.13 -10.80 -11.00
CA TYR A 74 46.98 -9.52 -10.30
C TYR A 74 45.54 -9.26 -9.92
N ALA A 75 45.34 -8.67 -8.74
CA ALA A 75 44.09 -8.07 -8.33
C ALA A 75 44.37 -6.80 -7.50
N ASN A 76 43.58 -5.75 -7.68
CA ASN A 76 43.73 -4.52 -6.94
C ASN A 76 43.10 -4.61 -5.53
N PRO A 77 43.39 -3.69 -4.60
CA PRO A 77 42.84 -3.71 -3.24
C PRO A 77 41.32 -3.72 -3.20
N GLN A 78 40.63 -3.13 -4.18
CA GLN A 78 39.18 -3.15 -4.24
C GLN A 78 38.60 -4.55 -4.44
N PHE A 79 39.27 -5.41 -5.21
CA PHE A 79 38.86 -6.79 -5.38
C PHE A 79 38.81 -7.53 -4.03
N PHE A 80 39.85 -7.36 -3.22
CA PHE A 80 39.93 -8.02 -1.90
C PHE A 80 38.87 -7.48 -0.93
N ARG A 81 38.64 -6.15 -0.94
CA ARG A 81 37.55 -5.53 -0.14
C ARG A 81 36.15 -6.06 -0.54
N THR A 82 35.93 -6.21 -1.84
CA THR A 82 34.62 -6.66 -2.36
C THR A 82 34.39 -8.15 -2.08
N THR A 83 35.43 -8.98 -2.26
CA THR A 83 35.27 -10.45 -2.19
C THR A 83 35.52 -11.05 -0.83
N GLY A 84 36.26 -10.34 0.04
CA GLY A 84 36.66 -10.80 1.38
C GLY A 84 37.82 -11.81 1.39
N TYR A 85 38.40 -12.12 0.22
CA TYR A 85 39.57 -12.99 0.12
C TYR A 85 40.86 -12.21 0.37
N THR A 86 41.95 -12.92 0.78
CA THR A 86 43.27 -12.33 0.85
C THR A 86 44.06 -12.56 -0.44
N PRO A 87 45.14 -11.77 -0.69
CA PRO A 87 46.02 -11.99 -1.86
C PRO A 87 46.55 -13.43 -1.95
N GLU A 88 46.95 -14.00 -0.84
CA GLU A 88 47.56 -15.37 -0.75
C GLU A 88 46.55 -16.45 -1.15
N GLU A 89 45.27 -16.23 -0.96
CA GLU A 89 44.20 -17.20 -1.29
C GLU A 89 43.81 -17.14 -2.78
N VAL A 90 44.01 -16.00 -3.43
CA VAL A 90 43.47 -15.74 -4.77
C VAL A 90 44.53 -15.67 -5.85
N LEU A 91 45.72 -15.14 -5.55
CA LEU A 91 46.82 -15.11 -6.52
C LEU A 91 47.26 -16.54 -6.83
N GLY A 92 47.32 -16.88 -8.12
CA GLY A 92 47.55 -18.23 -8.59
C GLY A 92 46.31 -19.12 -8.67
N ALA A 93 45.15 -18.67 -8.13
CA ALA A 93 43.91 -19.42 -8.20
C ALA A 93 43.13 -19.09 -9.48
N ASN A 94 42.18 -19.97 -9.82
CA ASN A 94 41.23 -19.71 -10.90
C ASN A 94 40.08 -18.76 -10.42
N PRO A 95 39.66 -17.77 -11.19
CA PRO A 95 38.51 -16.89 -10.83
C PRO A 95 37.21 -17.62 -10.46
N ARG A 96 37.10 -18.92 -10.77
CA ARG A 96 35.98 -19.78 -10.35
C ARG A 96 35.76 -19.83 -8.83
N VAL A 97 36.78 -19.48 -8.03
CA VAL A 97 36.66 -19.37 -6.57
C VAL A 97 35.48 -18.48 -6.15
N LEU A 98 35.10 -17.53 -6.97
CA LEU A 98 33.97 -16.62 -6.73
C LEU A 98 32.61 -17.17 -7.18
N GLN A 99 32.58 -18.30 -7.90
CA GLN A 99 31.32 -18.80 -8.47
C GLN A 99 30.33 -19.22 -7.38
N SER A 100 29.12 -18.67 -7.45
CA SER A 100 28.01 -19.05 -6.56
C SER A 100 27.23 -20.28 -7.04
N GLY A 101 27.34 -20.63 -8.33
CA GLY A 101 26.48 -21.60 -9.01
C GLY A 101 25.15 -21.01 -9.52
N GLN A 102 24.87 -19.73 -9.25
CA GLN A 102 23.61 -19.10 -9.68
C GLN A 102 23.70 -18.40 -11.04
N THR A 103 24.92 -18.09 -11.51
CA THR A 103 25.11 -17.55 -12.86
C THR A 103 24.86 -18.64 -13.90
N PRO A 104 23.98 -18.42 -14.89
CA PRO A 104 23.70 -19.40 -15.94
C PRO A 104 24.97 -19.80 -16.70
N SER A 105 25.10 -21.07 -17.06
CA SER A 105 26.26 -21.56 -17.85
C SER A 105 26.39 -20.87 -19.20
N ALA A 106 25.26 -20.48 -19.80
CA ALA A 106 25.23 -19.72 -21.06
C ALA A 106 25.97 -18.38 -20.97
N THR A 107 25.94 -17.71 -19.79
CA THR A 107 26.67 -16.45 -19.55
C THR A 107 28.18 -16.67 -19.66
N TYR A 108 28.71 -17.73 -19.05
CA TYR A 108 30.12 -18.07 -19.15
C TYR A 108 30.52 -18.50 -20.56
N GLN A 109 29.66 -19.25 -21.26
CA GLN A 109 29.87 -19.65 -22.66
C GLN A 109 29.95 -18.43 -23.57
N ALA A 110 29.03 -17.48 -23.43
CA ALA A 110 29.03 -16.24 -24.21
C ALA A 110 30.28 -15.38 -23.94
N MET A 111 30.69 -15.31 -22.65
CA MET A 111 31.93 -14.63 -22.25
C MET A 111 33.15 -15.24 -22.99
N TRP A 112 33.32 -16.57 -22.86
CA TRP A 112 34.47 -17.24 -23.47
C TRP A 112 34.45 -17.16 -24.99
N ALA A 113 33.30 -17.29 -25.63
CA ALA A 113 33.17 -17.13 -27.07
C ALA A 113 33.65 -15.74 -27.56
N ALA A 114 33.25 -14.67 -26.86
CA ALA A 114 33.68 -13.31 -27.16
C ALA A 114 35.20 -13.14 -26.95
N LEU A 115 35.73 -13.60 -25.81
CA LEU A 115 37.15 -13.45 -25.48
C LEU A 115 38.07 -14.20 -26.45
N VAL A 116 37.71 -15.43 -26.86
CA VAL A 116 38.47 -16.23 -27.85
C VAL A 116 38.43 -15.56 -29.24
N ALA A 117 37.32 -14.89 -29.58
CA ALA A 117 37.21 -14.11 -30.79
C ALA A 117 37.94 -12.74 -30.76
N GLY A 118 38.62 -12.42 -29.64
CA GLY A 118 39.34 -11.15 -29.47
C GLY A 118 38.42 -9.98 -29.07
N HIS A 119 37.18 -10.23 -28.71
CA HIS A 119 36.21 -9.18 -28.40
C HIS A 119 36.10 -8.97 -26.88
N VAL A 120 35.69 -7.74 -26.49
CA VAL A 120 35.33 -7.40 -25.12
C VAL A 120 33.97 -7.99 -24.84
N TRP A 121 33.83 -8.61 -23.68
CA TRP A 121 32.54 -9.08 -23.14
C TRP A 121 32.09 -8.20 -21.99
N GLN A 122 30.77 -7.98 -21.89
CA GLN A 122 30.12 -7.32 -20.78
C GLN A 122 28.89 -8.12 -20.32
N GLY A 123 28.70 -8.22 -19.00
CA GLY A 123 27.57 -8.94 -18.42
C GLY A 123 27.60 -8.95 -16.91
N GLU A 124 26.63 -9.66 -16.35
CA GLU A 124 26.47 -9.77 -14.90
C GLU A 124 26.78 -11.20 -14.43
N PHE A 125 27.42 -11.28 -13.27
CA PHE A 125 27.62 -12.54 -12.54
C PHE A 125 26.97 -12.45 -11.16
N VAL A 126 26.38 -13.54 -10.71
CA VAL A 126 26.03 -13.73 -9.29
C VAL A 126 27.16 -14.54 -8.67
N ASN A 127 27.97 -13.89 -7.86
CA ASN A 127 29.16 -14.47 -7.23
C ASN A 127 28.94 -14.64 -5.72
N ARG A 128 29.88 -15.33 -5.08
CA ARG A 128 29.90 -15.60 -3.64
C ARG A 128 31.15 -15.03 -3.03
N ARG A 129 31.01 -14.27 -1.94
CA ARG A 129 32.14 -13.80 -1.13
C ARG A 129 32.68 -14.92 -0.26
N LYS A 130 33.83 -14.71 0.34
CA LYS A 130 34.45 -15.66 1.28
C LYS A 130 33.58 -16.01 2.48
N ASP A 131 32.77 -15.05 2.99
CA ASP A 131 31.83 -15.24 4.10
C ASP A 131 30.57 -16.03 3.72
N GLY A 132 30.43 -16.42 2.44
CA GLY A 132 29.27 -17.12 1.90
C GLY A 132 28.17 -16.23 1.36
N SER A 133 28.20 -14.92 1.60
CA SER A 133 27.20 -13.98 1.07
C SER A 133 27.26 -13.88 -0.45
N LEU A 134 26.10 -13.69 -1.06
CA LEU A 134 25.98 -13.50 -2.52
C LEU A 134 26.10 -12.02 -2.86
N TYR A 135 26.67 -11.74 -4.03
CA TYR A 135 26.70 -10.41 -4.59
C TYR A 135 26.56 -10.46 -6.11
N VAL A 136 25.97 -9.39 -6.65
CA VAL A 136 25.84 -9.22 -8.12
C VAL A 136 26.95 -8.33 -8.59
N GLU A 137 27.70 -8.82 -9.57
CA GLU A 137 28.84 -8.15 -10.17
C GLU A 137 28.55 -7.82 -11.62
N GLN A 138 28.63 -6.55 -11.97
CA GLN A 138 28.72 -6.14 -13.38
C GLN A 138 30.19 -6.21 -13.81
N ALA A 139 30.47 -7.01 -14.82
CA ALA A 139 31.81 -7.25 -15.29
C ALA A 139 32.00 -6.84 -16.76
N THR A 140 33.14 -6.21 -17.03
CA THR A 140 33.70 -6.04 -18.36
C THR A 140 34.99 -6.83 -18.44
N VAL A 141 35.07 -7.80 -19.34
CA VAL A 141 36.29 -8.62 -19.56
C VAL A 141 36.82 -8.39 -20.96
N ALA A 142 38.08 -8.04 -21.01
CA ALA A 142 38.77 -7.73 -22.26
C ALA A 142 40.05 -8.56 -22.45
N PRO A 143 40.37 -9.06 -23.65
CA PRO A 143 41.67 -9.66 -23.95
C PRO A 143 42.76 -8.56 -24.03
N LEU A 144 43.93 -8.83 -23.43
CA LEU A 144 45.12 -8.02 -23.58
C LEU A 144 46.03 -8.71 -24.58
N THR A 145 46.42 -7.98 -25.64
CA THR A 145 47.25 -8.53 -26.72
C THR A 145 48.66 -7.94 -26.72
N ASP A 146 49.61 -8.73 -27.18
CA ASP A 146 50.99 -8.28 -27.46
C ASP A 146 51.06 -7.49 -28.79
N ALA A 147 52.27 -7.04 -29.16
CA ALA A 147 52.52 -6.32 -30.37
C ALA A 147 52.24 -7.16 -31.66
N GLY A 148 52.16 -8.46 -31.56
CA GLY A 148 51.80 -9.41 -32.62
C GLY A 148 50.30 -9.68 -32.74
N GLY A 149 49.47 -9.10 -31.85
CA GLY A 149 48.00 -9.33 -31.78
C GLY A 149 47.62 -10.64 -31.10
N GLN A 150 48.55 -11.35 -30.44
CA GLN A 150 48.24 -12.56 -29.68
C GLN A 150 47.77 -12.22 -28.28
N THR A 151 46.63 -12.80 -27.84
CA THR A 151 46.14 -12.62 -26.47
C THR A 151 47.12 -13.24 -25.49
N THR A 152 47.59 -12.42 -24.56
CA THR A 152 48.50 -12.81 -23.51
C THR A 152 47.83 -12.94 -22.13
N HIS A 153 46.85 -12.06 -21.86
CA HIS A 153 46.10 -12.00 -20.59
C HIS A 153 44.65 -11.59 -20.83
N TYR A 154 43.83 -11.70 -19.79
CA TYR A 154 42.50 -11.12 -19.74
C TYR A 154 42.42 -10.10 -18.59
N LEU A 155 41.87 -8.93 -18.90
CA LEU A 155 41.57 -7.87 -17.93
C LEU A 155 40.09 -7.92 -17.55
N GLY A 156 39.79 -8.13 -16.31
CA GLY A 156 38.46 -8.00 -15.76
C GLY A 156 38.30 -6.71 -14.94
N ILE A 157 37.37 -5.85 -15.31
CA ILE A 157 36.92 -4.68 -14.55
C ILE A 157 35.54 -5.00 -14.03
N LYS A 158 35.33 -4.95 -12.71
CA LYS A 158 34.17 -5.52 -12.05
C LYS A 158 33.65 -4.57 -10.99
N GLN A 159 32.36 -4.35 -11.01
CA GLN A 159 31.65 -3.48 -10.06
C GLN A 159 30.59 -4.27 -9.30
N ASP A 160 30.63 -4.20 -7.99
CA ASP A 160 29.54 -4.72 -7.14
C ASP A 160 28.32 -3.80 -7.27
N ILE A 161 27.23 -4.35 -7.81
CA ILE A 161 25.96 -3.63 -8.00
C ILE A 161 24.85 -4.19 -7.12
N THR A 162 25.19 -4.96 -6.08
CA THR A 162 24.22 -5.63 -5.19
C THR A 162 23.29 -4.62 -4.54
N ALA A 163 23.85 -3.57 -3.92
CA ALA A 163 23.05 -2.54 -3.26
C ALA A 163 22.13 -1.80 -4.25
N HIS A 164 22.60 -1.57 -5.48
CA HIS A 164 21.77 -0.95 -6.54
C HIS A 164 20.60 -1.85 -6.94
N LYS A 165 20.86 -3.15 -7.16
CA LYS A 165 19.82 -4.13 -7.49
C LYS A 165 18.81 -4.33 -6.36
N GLU A 166 19.25 -4.32 -5.12
CA GLU A 166 18.37 -4.42 -3.95
C GLU A 166 17.48 -3.17 -3.81
N ALA A 167 18.05 -1.99 -4.00
CA ALA A 167 17.27 -0.74 -4.00
C ALA A 167 16.25 -0.71 -5.15
N GLU A 168 16.65 -1.10 -6.36
CA GLU A 168 15.74 -1.23 -7.51
C GLU A 168 14.61 -2.22 -7.25
N LYS A 169 14.94 -3.40 -6.69
CA LYS A 169 13.95 -4.42 -6.31
C LYS A 169 12.97 -3.90 -5.27
N THR A 170 13.47 -3.19 -4.27
CA THR A 170 12.65 -2.61 -3.20
C THR A 170 11.68 -1.55 -3.75
N LEU A 171 12.20 -0.64 -4.60
CA LEU A 171 11.37 0.38 -5.26
C LEU A 171 10.32 -0.26 -6.17
N ARG A 172 10.69 -1.29 -6.94
CA ARG A 172 9.77 -2.01 -7.81
C ARG A 172 8.67 -2.73 -7.01
N LEU A 173 9.04 -3.33 -5.87
CA LEU A 173 8.07 -3.96 -4.98
C LEU A 173 7.10 -2.93 -4.38
N ALA A 174 7.60 -1.79 -3.91
CA ALA A 174 6.77 -0.72 -3.38
C ALA A 174 5.79 -0.17 -4.44
N ALA A 175 6.28 0.06 -5.67
CA ALA A 175 5.43 0.47 -6.79
C ALA A 175 4.36 -0.59 -7.11
N SER A 176 4.74 -1.89 -7.11
CA SER A 176 3.81 -3.00 -7.36
C SER A 176 2.72 -3.10 -6.28
N VAL A 177 3.05 -2.88 -5.00
CA VAL A 177 2.05 -2.84 -3.92
C VAL A 177 1.06 -1.71 -4.15
N MET A 178 1.53 -0.53 -4.51
CA MET A 178 0.68 0.62 -4.79
C MET A 178 -0.23 0.38 -6.00
N GLU A 179 0.26 -0.31 -7.01
CA GLU A 179 -0.46 -0.59 -8.27
C GLU A 179 -1.53 -1.67 -8.15
N HIS A 180 -1.27 -2.71 -7.32
CA HIS A 180 -2.11 -3.90 -7.23
C HIS A 180 -3.02 -3.96 -5.99
N THR A 181 -2.93 -3.00 -5.07
CA THR A 181 -3.88 -2.92 -3.94
C THR A 181 -5.29 -2.67 -4.44
N HIS A 182 -6.28 -3.24 -3.72
CA HIS A 182 -7.69 -2.96 -3.96
C HIS A 182 -8.14 -1.63 -3.35
N ASP A 183 -7.40 -1.13 -2.36
CA ASP A 183 -7.69 0.13 -1.69
C ASP A 183 -7.21 1.32 -2.55
N GLY A 184 -8.02 2.37 -2.57
CA GLY A 184 -7.64 3.64 -3.18
C GLY A 184 -6.54 4.30 -2.35
N VAL A 185 -5.42 4.61 -3.00
CA VAL A 185 -4.33 5.37 -2.39
C VAL A 185 -4.26 6.74 -3.06
N MET A 186 -4.18 7.77 -2.23
CA MET A 186 -4.05 9.17 -2.66
C MET A 186 -2.96 9.82 -1.83
N VAL A 187 -1.99 10.42 -2.51
CA VAL A 187 -0.88 11.16 -1.89
C VAL A 187 -1.07 12.65 -2.16
N CYS A 188 -1.01 13.46 -1.12
CA CYS A 188 -1.07 14.91 -1.21
C CYS A 188 0.22 15.54 -0.70
N ASP A 189 0.56 16.71 -1.21
CA ASP A 189 1.62 17.55 -0.67
C ASP A 189 1.23 18.23 0.66
N ALA A 190 2.15 19.00 1.22
CA ALA A 190 1.92 19.77 2.45
C ALA A 190 0.79 20.81 2.33
N GLN A 191 0.48 21.27 1.10
CA GLN A 191 -0.61 22.20 0.77
C GLN A 191 -1.94 21.49 0.51
N GLN A 192 -1.98 20.14 0.71
CA GLN A 192 -3.14 19.30 0.49
C GLN A 192 -3.56 19.19 -0.98
N CYS A 193 -2.66 19.42 -1.93
CA CYS A 193 -2.89 19.14 -3.34
C CYS A 193 -2.51 17.70 -3.65
N ILE A 194 -3.34 17.00 -4.39
CA ILE A 194 -3.12 15.61 -4.81
C ILE A 194 -1.94 15.58 -5.79
N ILE A 195 -0.89 14.87 -5.45
CA ILE A 195 0.32 14.70 -6.27
C ILE A 195 0.42 13.32 -6.90
N ASP A 196 -0.24 12.33 -6.31
CA ASP A 196 -0.32 11.00 -6.91
C ASP A 196 -1.55 10.21 -6.43
N VAL A 197 -2.00 9.27 -7.27
CA VAL A 197 -3.08 8.32 -6.97
C VAL A 197 -2.80 6.98 -7.63
N ASN A 198 -3.24 5.89 -7.00
CA ASN A 198 -3.12 4.55 -7.56
C ASN A 198 -4.32 4.18 -8.49
N PRO A 199 -4.23 3.07 -9.25
CA PRO A 199 -5.34 2.64 -10.11
C PRO A 199 -6.63 2.32 -9.36
N ALA A 200 -6.56 1.89 -8.09
CA ALA A 200 -7.75 1.63 -7.28
C ALA A 200 -8.51 2.93 -6.94
N PHE A 201 -7.80 4.05 -6.72
CA PHE A 201 -8.44 5.35 -6.59
C PHE A 201 -9.36 5.64 -7.77
N THR A 202 -8.88 5.43 -9.00
CA THR A 202 -9.67 5.64 -10.22
C THR A 202 -10.86 4.69 -10.30
N ARG A 203 -10.68 3.40 -9.99
CA ARG A 203 -11.78 2.43 -9.98
C ARG A 203 -12.87 2.77 -8.97
N ILE A 204 -12.47 3.21 -7.76
CA ILE A 204 -13.41 3.53 -6.68
C ILE A 204 -14.08 4.89 -6.91
N SER A 205 -13.33 5.93 -7.24
CA SER A 205 -13.85 7.29 -7.32
C SER A 205 -14.44 7.65 -8.69
N GLY A 206 -14.04 6.93 -9.75
CA GLY A 206 -14.39 7.23 -11.13
C GLY A 206 -13.62 8.41 -11.75
N TYR A 207 -12.77 9.11 -10.98
CA TYR A 207 -11.91 10.16 -11.51
C TYR A 207 -10.62 9.58 -12.05
N THR A 208 -10.15 10.05 -13.21
CA THR A 208 -8.85 9.65 -13.73
C THR A 208 -7.72 10.28 -12.92
N ARG A 209 -6.50 9.74 -13.05
CA ARG A 209 -5.31 10.31 -12.41
C ARG A 209 -5.09 11.77 -12.83
N GLU A 210 -5.27 12.08 -14.11
CA GLU A 210 -5.10 13.43 -14.68
C GLU A 210 -6.11 14.43 -14.12
N GLN A 211 -7.34 13.97 -13.87
CA GLN A 211 -8.39 14.80 -13.25
C GLN A 211 -8.15 15.07 -11.77
N ALA A 212 -7.48 14.13 -11.08
CA ALA A 212 -7.23 14.22 -9.66
C ALA A 212 -5.97 15.05 -9.33
N LEU A 213 -4.92 14.96 -10.17
CA LEU A 213 -3.66 15.67 -9.93
C LEU A 213 -3.86 17.19 -9.82
N GLY A 214 -3.26 17.79 -8.81
CA GLY A 214 -3.36 19.23 -8.51
C GLY A 214 -4.66 19.65 -7.85
N GLN A 215 -5.68 18.76 -7.76
CA GLN A 215 -6.93 19.04 -7.05
C GLN A 215 -6.76 18.80 -5.54
N ARG A 216 -7.71 19.31 -4.75
CA ARG A 216 -7.80 18.98 -3.32
C ARG A 216 -8.69 17.77 -3.09
N PRO A 217 -8.46 16.95 -2.04
CA PRO A 217 -9.30 15.81 -1.69
C PRO A 217 -10.79 16.13 -1.53
N GLY A 218 -11.10 17.41 -1.31
CA GLY A 218 -12.47 17.93 -1.27
C GLY A 218 -13.29 17.68 -2.55
N MET A 219 -12.65 17.40 -3.70
CA MET A 219 -13.34 17.04 -4.94
C MET A 219 -14.22 15.78 -4.80
N LEU A 220 -13.88 14.90 -3.87
CA LEU A 220 -14.64 13.69 -3.55
C LEU A 220 -15.82 13.95 -2.59
N SER A 221 -15.98 15.17 -2.07
CA SER A 221 -16.97 15.43 -1.04
C SER A 221 -18.39 15.27 -1.55
N SER A 222 -19.19 14.48 -0.81
CA SER A 222 -20.64 14.34 -1.07
C SER A 222 -21.49 15.55 -0.65
N GLY A 223 -20.90 16.53 0.02
CA GLY A 223 -21.63 17.62 0.70
C GLY A 223 -22.28 17.22 2.04
N ARG A 224 -22.22 15.92 2.41
CA ARG A 224 -22.75 15.40 3.68
C ARG A 224 -21.72 15.44 4.83
N ARG A 225 -20.55 16.04 4.60
CA ARG A 225 -19.51 16.15 5.66
C ARG A 225 -20.00 17.02 6.79
N ASN A 226 -19.97 16.48 8.00
CA ASN A 226 -20.13 17.28 9.20
C ASN A 226 -18.86 18.10 9.43
N THR A 227 -19.00 19.42 9.59
CA THR A 227 -17.89 20.35 9.85
C THR A 227 -17.07 19.91 11.07
N GLU A 228 -17.73 19.37 12.08
CA GLU A 228 -17.09 18.86 13.31
C GLU A 228 -16.20 17.62 13.02
N GLN A 229 -16.67 16.69 12.20
CA GLN A 229 -15.85 15.53 11.80
C GLN A 229 -14.59 15.95 11.05
N SER A 230 -14.69 16.94 10.16
CA SER A 230 -13.53 17.49 9.45
C SER A 230 -12.56 18.17 10.41
N ARG A 231 -13.05 18.90 11.40
CA ARG A 231 -12.24 19.55 12.43
C ARG A 231 -11.49 18.53 13.27
N LEU A 232 -12.16 17.49 13.74
CA LEU A 232 -11.56 16.40 14.54
C LEU A 232 -10.48 15.63 13.74
N MET A 233 -10.72 15.38 12.46
CA MET A 233 -9.74 14.78 11.57
C MET A 233 -8.45 15.61 11.51
N TRP A 234 -8.55 16.93 11.27
CA TRP A 234 -7.39 17.80 11.19
C TRP A 234 -6.66 17.93 12.52
N LEU A 235 -7.39 18.00 13.64
CA LEU A 235 -6.77 17.99 14.97
C LEU A 235 -5.95 16.70 15.22
N ALA A 236 -6.49 15.55 14.86
CA ALA A 236 -5.78 14.28 14.99
C ALA A 236 -4.53 14.24 14.10
N LEU A 237 -4.63 14.68 12.85
CA LEU A 237 -3.47 14.73 11.94
C LEU A 237 -2.35 15.64 12.45
N LEU A 238 -2.70 16.79 13.05
CA LEU A 238 -1.72 17.72 13.58
C LEU A 238 -1.11 17.25 14.91
N GLN A 239 -1.87 16.57 15.77
CA GLN A 239 -1.40 16.16 17.09
C GLN A 239 -0.75 14.79 17.11
N VAL A 240 -1.30 13.83 16.38
CA VAL A 240 -0.94 12.41 16.43
C VAL A 240 -0.33 11.93 15.11
N GLY A 241 -0.45 12.71 14.03
CA GLY A 241 0.08 12.36 12.71
C GLY A 241 -0.77 11.36 11.93
N HIS A 242 -1.87 10.85 12.49
CA HIS A 242 -2.77 9.95 11.79
C HIS A 242 -4.24 10.14 12.19
N TRP A 243 -5.13 9.75 11.29
CA TRP A 243 -6.56 9.72 11.51
C TRP A 243 -7.20 8.55 10.78
N GLN A 244 -8.25 7.97 11.38
CA GLN A 244 -9.05 6.92 10.78
C GLN A 244 -10.54 7.22 10.97
N GLY A 245 -11.34 6.96 9.92
CA GLY A 245 -12.78 7.16 9.99
C GLY A 245 -13.47 6.88 8.66
N GLU A 246 -14.78 7.11 8.64
CA GLU A 246 -15.61 6.85 7.47
C GLU A 246 -16.19 8.16 6.93
N PHE A 247 -16.22 8.27 5.58
CA PHE A 247 -16.80 9.38 4.86
C PHE A 247 -17.80 8.92 3.81
N TRP A 248 -18.85 9.70 3.62
CA TRP A 248 -19.65 9.62 2.40
C TRP A 248 -19.03 10.51 1.33
N ASN A 249 -18.59 9.93 0.26
CA ASN A 249 -17.98 10.59 -0.89
C ASN A 249 -18.89 10.50 -2.12
N ARG A 250 -18.52 11.24 -3.17
CA ARG A 250 -19.20 11.26 -4.46
C ARG A 250 -18.24 10.84 -5.56
N ARG A 251 -18.67 9.92 -6.42
CA ARG A 251 -17.92 9.54 -7.62
C ARG A 251 -18.08 10.59 -8.72
N SER A 252 -17.28 10.46 -9.75
CA SER A 252 -17.34 11.33 -10.95
C SER A 252 -18.69 11.30 -11.68
N ASP A 253 -19.43 10.19 -11.62
CA ASP A 253 -20.77 10.01 -12.17
C ASP A 253 -21.89 10.57 -11.28
N GLY A 254 -21.55 11.14 -10.13
CA GLY A 254 -22.50 11.69 -9.15
C GLY A 254 -23.02 10.68 -8.12
N SER A 255 -22.78 9.38 -8.27
CA SER A 255 -23.18 8.36 -7.30
C SER A 255 -22.43 8.52 -5.96
N LEU A 256 -23.06 8.09 -4.87
CA LEU A 256 -22.49 8.17 -3.54
C LEU A 256 -21.84 6.84 -3.15
N TYR A 257 -20.73 6.92 -2.42
CA TYR A 257 -20.09 5.76 -1.82
C TYR A 257 -19.58 6.06 -0.40
N ALA A 258 -19.61 5.05 0.44
CA ALA A 258 -19.03 5.12 1.78
C ALA A 258 -17.57 4.67 1.70
N ALA A 259 -16.65 5.50 2.14
CA ALA A 259 -15.23 5.21 2.20
C ALA A 259 -14.78 5.05 3.66
N ALA A 260 -14.15 3.93 3.98
CA ALA A 260 -13.34 3.81 5.20
C ALA A 260 -11.94 4.32 4.88
N SER A 261 -11.48 5.37 5.54
CA SER A 261 -10.24 6.07 5.22
C SER A 261 -9.28 6.07 6.40
N THR A 262 -7.99 5.84 6.11
CA THR A 262 -6.88 6.06 7.02
C THR A 262 -5.95 7.09 6.41
N ILE A 263 -5.74 8.20 7.10
CA ILE A 263 -4.90 9.31 6.65
C ILE A 263 -3.69 9.41 7.57
N ASN A 264 -2.50 9.41 6.99
CA ASN A 264 -1.23 9.57 7.70
C ASN A 264 -0.51 10.83 7.20
N ALA A 265 0.02 11.61 8.13
CA ALA A 265 0.95 12.70 7.86
C ALA A 265 2.38 12.17 7.86
N VAL A 266 3.13 12.42 6.79
CA VAL A 266 4.54 12.07 6.65
C VAL A 266 5.36 13.33 6.88
N SER A 267 6.30 13.28 7.84
CA SER A 267 7.16 14.39 8.20
C SER A 267 8.61 14.12 7.81
N ASP A 268 9.37 15.18 7.59
CA ASP A 268 10.81 15.13 7.42
C ASP A 268 11.55 15.00 8.77
N GLU A 269 12.89 14.99 8.72
CA GLU A 269 13.76 14.89 9.91
C GLU A 269 13.59 16.08 10.88
N SER A 270 13.06 17.21 10.42
CA SER A 270 12.76 18.38 11.24
C SER A 270 11.40 18.34 11.92
N GLY A 271 10.57 17.30 11.61
CA GLY A 271 9.21 17.15 12.10
C GLY A 271 8.18 17.96 11.28
N GLN A 272 8.58 18.58 10.17
CA GLN A 272 7.65 19.30 9.30
C GLN A 272 6.94 18.33 8.38
N VAL A 273 5.60 18.41 8.31
CA VAL A 273 4.79 17.57 7.42
C VAL A 273 5.10 17.90 5.96
N THR A 274 5.53 16.90 5.22
CA THR A 274 5.84 16.98 3.79
C THR A 274 4.70 16.45 2.91
N HIS A 275 4.02 15.39 3.37
CA HIS A 275 2.96 14.73 2.59
C HIS A 275 1.84 14.23 3.50
N TYR A 276 0.67 14.04 2.90
CA TYR A 276 -0.43 13.27 3.49
C TYR A 276 -0.74 12.08 2.60
N ILE A 277 -0.82 10.89 3.19
CA ILE A 277 -1.19 9.66 2.49
C ILE A 277 -2.55 9.22 3.01
N ASN A 278 -3.53 9.14 2.11
CA ASN A 278 -4.84 8.59 2.40
C ASN A 278 -5.01 7.24 1.70
N VAL A 279 -5.26 6.21 2.50
CA VAL A 279 -5.66 4.88 2.02
C VAL A 279 -7.12 4.70 2.35
N PHE A 280 -7.95 4.33 1.36
CA PHE A 280 -9.38 4.17 1.58
C PHE A 280 -9.97 3.01 0.80
N SER A 281 -10.93 2.33 1.44
CA SER A 281 -11.71 1.23 0.86
C SER A 281 -13.14 1.67 0.62
N ASP A 282 -13.74 1.24 -0.46
CA ASP A 282 -15.19 1.36 -0.67
C ASP A 282 -15.92 0.33 0.21
N ILE A 283 -16.68 0.82 1.17
CA ILE A 283 -17.46 0.00 2.09
C ILE A 283 -18.97 0.11 1.85
N THR A 284 -19.38 0.62 0.69
CA THR A 284 -20.80 0.87 0.37
C THR A 284 -21.61 -0.42 0.43
N GLU A 285 -21.12 -1.47 -0.20
CA GLU A 285 -21.79 -2.78 -0.24
C GLU A 285 -21.90 -3.39 1.18
N ARG A 286 -20.82 -3.27 1.98
CA ARG A 286 -20.83 -3.70 3.38
C ARG A 286 -21.87 -2.94 4.21
N LYS A 287 -22.00 -1.62 4.03
CA LYS A 287 -23.00 -0.79 4.70
C LYS A 287 -24.42 -1.19 4.30
N HIS A 288 -24.68 -1.35 3.03
CA HIS A 288 -26.00 -1.80 2.55
C HIS A 288 -26.35 -3.19 3.09
N HIS A 289 -25.38 -4.11 3.11
CA HIS A 289 -25.59 -5.44 3.66
C HIS A 289 -25.89 -5.39 5.15
N GLN A 290 -25.15 -4.59 5.91
CA GLN A 290 -25.39 -4.39 7.34
C GLN A 290 -26.78 -3.79 7.60
N GLU A 291 -27.16 -2.72 6.88
CA GLU A 291 -28.50 -2.13 6.98
C GLU A 291 -29.61 -3.12 6.60
N HIS A 292 -29.36 -3.98 5.61
CA HIS A 292 -30.29 -5.03 5.22
C HIS A 292 -30.47 -6.06 6.33
N LEU A 293 -29.36 -6.53 6.92
CA LEU A 293 -29.40 -7.47 8.05
C LEU A 293 -30.10 -6.85 9.27
N GLU A 294 -29.81 -5.60 9.59
CA GLU A 294 -30.48 -4.89 10.70
C GLU A 294 -32.00 -4.78 10.46
N ARG A 295 -32.39 -4.49 9.20
CA ARG A 295 -33.82 -4.47 8.84
C ARG A 295 -34.46 -5.86 8.96
N GLN A 296 -33.81 -6.91 8.48
CA GLN A 296 -34.31 -8.28 8.62
C GLN A 296 -34.38 -8.76 10.06
N ALA A 297 -33.41 -8.34 10.89
CA ALA A 297 -33.41 -8.70 12.33
C ALA A 297 -34.54 -8.05 13.10
N HIS A 298 -35.00 -6.86 12.70
CA HIS A 298 -35.88 -6.04 13.51
C HIS A 298 -37.26 -5.74 12.88
N PHE A 299 -37.46 -6.00 11.60
CA PHE A 299 -38.69 -5.71 10.89
C PHE A 299 -39.22 -6.94 10.16
N ASP A 300 -40.53 -7.07 10.09
CA ASP A 300 -41.22 -8.07 9.30
C ASP A 300 -40.99 -7.79 7.79
N PRO A 301 -40.52 -8.75 7.01
CA PRO A 301 -40.14 -8.52 5.61
C PRO A 301 -41.35 -8.16 4.71
N LEU A 302 -42.56 -8.65 5.05
CA LEU A 302 -43.77 -8.44 4.29
C LEU A 302 -44.39 -7.06 4.58
N THR A 303 -44.70 -6.80 5.85
CA THR A 303 -45.45 -5.61 6.27
C THR A 303 -44.57 -4.40 6.61
N ARG A 304 -43.27 -4.61 6.78
CA ARG A 304 -42.29 -3.61 7.22
C ARG A 304 -42.54 -3.06 8.63
N LEU A 305 -43.44 -3.66 9.38
CA LEU A 305 -43.65 -3.35 10.79
C LEU A 305 -42.51 -3.93 11.64
N PRO A 306 -42.23 -3.38 12.83
CA PRO A 306 -41.46 -4.04 13.86
C PRO A 306 -41.87 -5.50 14.03
N ASN A 307 -40.87 -6.39 14.06
CA ASN A 307 -41.10 -7.80 14.27
C ASN A 307 -41.09 -8.20 15.74
N ARG A 308 -41.21 -9.50 16.02
CA ARG A 308 -41.17 -10.05 17.39
C ARG A 308 -39.87 -9.70 18.13
N ALA A 309 -38.74 -9.56 17.46
CA ALA A 309 -37.44 -9.26 18.09
C ALA A 309 -37.32 -7.78 18.52
N LEU A 310 -37.91 -6.84 17.73
CA LEU A 310 -37.87 -5.40 18.08
C LEU A 310 -38.95 -4.99 19.09
N LEU A 311 -40.06 -5.73 19.17
CA LEU A 311 -41.18 -5.35 20.02
C LEU A 311 -40.81 -5.22 21.53
N PRO A 312 -39.98 -6.07 22.16
CA PRO A 312 -39.58 -5.90 23.55
C PRO A 312 -38.87 -4.56 23.83
N ASP A 313 -37.97 -4.13 22.91
CA ASP A 313 -37.25 -2.86 23.04
C ASP A 313 -38.21 -1.67 22.92
N ARG A 314 -39.16 -1.74 21.98
CA ARG A 314 -40.21 -0.72 21.84
C ARG A 314 -41.12 -0.64 23.06
N LEU A 315 -41.47 -1.80 23.63
CA LEU A 315 -42.28 -1.89 24.86
C LEU A 315 -41.51 -1.31 26.04
N ALA A 316 -40.24 -1.65 26.23
CA ALA A 316 -39.39 -1.11 27.27
C ALA A 316 -39.26 0.41 27.21
N GLN A 317 -39.07 0.96 26.00
CA GLN A 317 -39.05 2.42 25.78
C GLN A 317 -40.39 3.06 26.10
N ALA A 318 -41.51 2.48 25.66
CA ALA A 318 -42.86 2.98 25.92
C ALA A 318 -43.17 2.95 27.42
N MET A 319 -42.82 1.88 28.15
CA MET A 319 -42.95 1.77 29.58
C MET A 319 -42.12 2.81 30.36
N ALA A 320 -40.87 3.03 29.95
CA ALA A 320 -40.01 4.04 30.56
C ALA A 320 -40.60 5.46 30.39
N ARG A 321 -41.11 5.75 29.19
CA ARG A 321 -41.78 7.02 28.91
C ARG A 321 -43.08 7.19 29.72
N ALA A 322 -43.95 6.18 29.70
CA ALA A 322 -45.19 6.18 30.50
C ALA A 322 -44.94 6.44 31.99
N ARG A 323 -43.86 5.83 32.52
CA ARG A 323 -43.43 6.03 33.92
C ARG A 323 -42.95 7.46 34.19
N SER A 324 -42.19 8.05 33.28
CA SER A 324 -41.63 9.40 33.40
C SER A 324 -42.72 10.48 33.27
N GLU A 325 -43.66 10.30 32.34
CA GLU A 325 -44.73 11.28 32.04
C GLU A 325 -46.02 11.03 32.84
N GLN A 326 -46.07 9.96 33.64
CA GLN A 326 -47.24 9.52 34.41
C GLN A 326 -48.50 9.30 33.56
N HIS A 327 -48.29 8.83 32.29
CA HIS A 327 -49.37 8.47 31.39
C HIS A 327 -49.57 6.96 31.31
N GLY A 328 -50.75 6.53 30.80
CA GLY A 328 -51.03 5.13 30.58
C GLY A 328 -50.40 4.62 29.30
N LEU A 329 -50.08 3.30 29.28
CA LEU A 329 -49.69 2.58 28.11
C LEU A 329 -50.63 1.37 27.93
N ALA A 330 -51.13 1.13 26.70
CA ALA A 330 -51.89 -0.08 26.41
C ALA A 330 -51.10 -0.94 25.40
N VAL A 331 -51.07 -2.24 25.69
CA VAL A 331 -50.58 -3.28 24.76
C VAL A 331 -51.79 -4.01 24.20
N CYS A 332 -52.05 -3.83 22.91
CA CYS A 332 -53.17 -4.40 22.20
C CYS A 332 -52.69 -5.57 21.34
N PHE A 333 -53.05 -6.81 21.68
CA PHE A 333 -52.85 -8.00 20.87
C PHE A 333 -53.99 -8.17 19.91
N LEU A 334 -53.71 -8.30 18.64
CA LEU A 334 -54.62 -8.40 17.51
C LEU A 334 -54.42 -9.73 16.77
N ASP A 335 -55.52 -10.45 16.50
CA ASP A 335 -55.57 -11.63 15.70
C ASP A 335 -56.62 -11.45 14.59
N LEU A 336 -56.34 -11.88 13.34
CA LEU A 336 -57.26 -11.69 12.23
C LEU A 336 -58.20 -12.91 12.06
N ASP A 337 -59.45 -12.68 12.40
CA ASP A 337 -60.48 -13.73 12.26
C ASP A 337 -60.77 -13.98 10.75
N GLY A 338 -60.61 -15.23 10.30
CA GLY A 338 -60.91 -15.65 8.95
C GLY A 338 -59.75 -15.52 7.95
N PHE A 339 -58.55 -15.11 8.43
CA PHE A 339 -57.35 -14.99 7.54
C PHE A 339 -57.02 -16.30 6.84
N LYS A 340 -57.09 -17.45 7.54
CA LYS A 340 -56.85 -18.77 6.93
C LYS A 340 -57.83 -19.05 5.79
N ALA A 341 -59.11 -18.68 5.92
CA ALA A 341 -60.10 -18.91 4.86
C ALA A 341 -59.80 -18.06 3.61
N VAL A 342 -59.22 -16.89 3.73
CA VAL A 342 -58.75 -16.07 2.61
C VAL A 342 -57.61 -16.78 1.89
N ASN A 343 -56.62 -17.28 2.63
CA ASN A 343 -55.52 -18.05 2.05
C ASN A 343 -56.01 -19.32 1.33
N ASP A 344 -56.91 -20.08 1.94
CA ASP A 344 -57.44 -21.32 1.41
C ASP A 344 -58.29 -21.08 0.13
N THR A 345 -58.93 -19.88 0.02
CA THR A 345 -59.85 -19.56 -1.11
C THR A 345 -59.14 -18.83 -2.24
N HIS A 346 -58.25 -17.90 -1.93
CA HIS A 346 -57.66 -16.95 -2.87
C HIS A 346 -56.13 -17.09 -3.01
N GLY A 347 -55.51 -18.02 -2.26
CA GLY A 347 -54.08 -18.26 -2.30
C GLY A 347 -53.28 -17.39 -1.31
N HIS A 348 -52.01 -17.78 -1.12
CA HIS A 348 -51.12 -17.10 -0.16
C HIS A 348 -50.76 -15.68 -0.57
N GLU A 349 -50.73 -15.36 -1.88
CA GLU A 349 -50.44 -14.02 -2.38
C GLU A 349 -51.54 -13.04 -1.98
N ALA A 350 -52.80 -13.46 -2.05
CA ALA A 350 -53.94 -12.66 -1.55
C ALA A 350 -53.88 -12.44 -0.03
N GLY A 351 -53.45 -13.48 0.74
CA GLY A 351 -53.23 -13.35 2.18
C GLY A 351 -52.10 -12.40 2.52
N ASP A 352 -51.00 -12.43 1.77
CA ASP A 352 -49.87 -11.49 1.94
C ASP A 352 -50.27 -10.05 1.65
N GLU A 353 -51.01 -9.80 0.56
CA GLU A 353 -51.53 -8.46 0.26
C GLU A 353 -52.50 -7.97 1.35
N LEU A 354 -53.36 -8.85 1.87
CA LEU A 354 -54.27 -8.56 3.00
C LEU A 354 -53.48 -8.08 4.23
N LEU A 355 -52.40 -8.81 4.60
CA LEU A 355 -51.57 -8.47 5.74
C LEU A 355 -50.87 -7.08 5.57
N VAL A 356 -50.44 -6.76 4.33
CA VAL A 356 -49.88 -5.45 4.01
C VAL A 356 -50.94 -4.35 4.17
N ILE A 357 -52.19 -4.58 3.68
CA ILE A 357 -53.27 -3.64 3.82
C ILE A 357 -53.62 -3.42 5.30
N VAL A 358 -53.70 -4.50 6.08
CA VAL A 358 -53.97 -4.40 7.54
C VAL A 358 -52.87 -3.58 8.23
N ALA A 359 -51.59 -3.82 7.92
CA ALA A 359 -50.48 -3.06 8.46
C ALA A 359 -50.59 -1.56 8.13
N GLN A 360 -50.94 -1.21 6.89
CA GLN A 360 -51.16 0.19 6.44
C GLN A 360 -52.33 0.82 7.19
N ARG A 361 -53.44 0.10 7.38
CA ARG A 361 -54.62 0.57 8.13
C ARG A 361 -54.29 0.83 9.61
N LEU A 362 -53.49 -0.08 10.23
CA LEU A 362 -53.01 0.12 11.59
C LEU A 362 -52.19 1.41 11.70
N LEU A 363 -51.19 1.57 10.82
CA LEU A 363 -50.33 2.78 10.81
C LEU A 363 -51.08 4.07 10.56
N ALA A 364 -52.12 4.05 9.70
CA ALA A 364 -52.95 5.23 9.39
C ALA A 364 -53.83 5.67 10.58
N HIS A 365 -54.09 4.77 11.53
CA HIS A 365 -55.00 5.04 12.64
C HIS A 365 -54.33 5.14 14.00
N ILE A 366 -52.99 5.09 14.07
CA ILE A 366 -52.18 5.33 15.28
C ILE A 366 -51.38 6.63 15.17
N ARG A 367 -50.91 7.17 16.30
CA ARG A 367 -50.12 8.40 16.36
C ARG A 367 -48.61 8.09 16.14
N THR A 368 -47.83 9.10 15.87
CA THR A 368 -46.34 8.97 15.69
C THR A 368 -45.65 8.39 16.90
N GLY A 369 -46.22 8.52 18.09
CA GLY A 369 -45.65 7.95 19.32
C GLY A 369 -46.04 6.49 19.60
N ASP A 370 -47.03 5.96 18.87
CA ASP A 370 -47.49 4.59 18.98
C ASP A 370 -46.65 3.64 18.13
N THR A 371 -46.76 2.34 18.39
CA THR A 371 -46.03 1.31 17.62
C THR A 371 -47.00 0.21 17.19
N ALA A 372 -47.03 -0.11 15.89
CA ALA A 372 -47.63 -1.35 15.40
C ALA A 372 -46.52 -2.34 15.07
N ALA A 373 -46.68 -3.59 15.45
CA ALA A 373 -45.74 -4.68 15.18
C ALA A 373 -46.49 -5.92 14.65
N ARG A 374 -45.80 -6.77 13.87
CA ARG A 374 -46.32 -8.10 13.46
C ARG A 374 -45.44 -9.18 14.06
N LEU A 375 -46.06 -10.14 14.74
CA LEU A 375 -45.35 -11.23 15.44
C LEU A 375 -45.10 -12.45 14.55
N GLY A 376 -45.95 -12.61 13.53
CA GLY A 376 -45.94 -13.70 12.56
C GLY A 376 -47.36 -14.13 12.21
N GLY A 377 -47.55 -14.76 11.06
CA GLY A 377 -48.90 -15.15 10.59
C GLY A 377 -49.85 -13.95 10.53
N ASP A 378 -50.96 -14.04 11.20
CA ASP A 378 -52.04 -13.07 11.33
C ASP A 378 -52.02 -12.27 12.66
N GLU A 379 -50.97 -12.44 13.48
CA GLU A 379 -50.83 -11.81 14.79
C GLU A 379 -50.15 -10.42 14.70
N PHE A 380 -50.82 -9.39 15.21
CA PHE A 380 -50.29 -8.03 15.33
C PHE A 380 -50.31 -7.56 16.79
N VAL A 381 -49.43 -6.63 17.13
CA VAL A 381 -49.43 -5.94 18.40
C VAL A 381 -49.37 -4.44 18.16
N VAL A 382 -50.21 -3.69 18.89
CA VAL A 382 -50.18 -2.23 18.89
C VAL A 382 -49.89 -1.73 20.30
N LEU A 383 -48.86 -0.89 20.43
CA LEU A 383 -48.54 -0.17 21.66
C LEU A 383 -49.13 1.23 21.54
N LEU A 384 -50.12 1.54 22.37
CA LEU A 384 -50.75 2.87 22.48
C LEU A 384 -50.14 3.61 23.64
N CYS A 385 -49.38 4.63 23.36
CA CYS A 385 -48.64 5.44 24.33
C CYS A 385 -49.44 6.69 24.75
N ASP A 386 -49.03 7.30 25.84
CA ASP A 386 -49.53 8.59 26.33
C ASP A 386 -51.07 8.62 26.54
N LEU A 387 -51.63 7.50 27.00
CA LEU A 387 -53.07 7.39 27.26
C LEU A 387 -53.40 8.14 28.55
N ARG A 388 -54.47 8.96 28.49
CA ARG A 388 -54.97 9.72 29.64
C ARG A 388 -55.89 8.87 30.53
N ASP A 389 -56.72 8.05 29.91
CA ASP A 389 -57.68 7.21 30.59
C ASP A 389 -58.03 5.96 29.77
N LEU A 390 -58.82 5.05 30.33
CA LEU A 390 -59.29 3.83 29.70
C LEU A 390 -60.24 4.13 28.51
N HIS A 391 -61.02 5.20 28.55
CA HIS A 391 -61.92 5.55 27.49
C HIS A 391 -61.21 5.93 26.20
N GLU A 392 -60.08 6.66 26.30
CA GLU A 392 -59.23 6.97 25.13
C GLU A 392 -58.68 5.67 24.50
N CYS A 393 -58.25 4.72 25.31
CA CYS A 393 -57.80 3.39 24.84
C CYS A 393 -58.93 2.66 24.09
N GLU A 394 -60.13 2.61 24.66
CA GLU A 394 -61.31 1.98 24.01
C GLU A 394 -61.66 2.63 22.69
N GLN A 395 -61.67 3.97 22.62
CA GLN A 395 -61.94 4.69 21.39
C GLN A 395 -60.90 4.36 20.25
N VAL A 396 -59.63 4.32 20.60
CA VAL A 396 -58.59 3.97 19.61
C VAL A 396 -58.70 2.50 19.19
N ALA A 397 -58.95 1.59 20.14
CA ALA A 397 -59.10 0.15 19.87
C ALA A 397 -60.30 -0.09 18.90
N GLN A 398 -61.46 0.54 19.21
CA GLN A 398 -62.66 0.44 18.34
C GLN A 398 -62.40 1.03 16.95
N ARG A 399 -61.67 2.15 16.83
CA ARG A 399 -61.28 2.73 15.55
C ARG A 399 -60.41 1.81 14.74
N LEU A 400 -59.41 1.17 15.38
CA LEU A 400 -58.51 0.18 14.74
C LEU A 400 -59.32 -1.04 14.25
N LEU A 401 -60.17 -1.64 15.11
CA LEU A 401 -60.99 -2.78 14.72
C LEU A 401 -61.92 -2.46 13.54
N ARG A 402 -62.58 -1.29 13.54
CA ARG A 402 -63.42 -0.85 12.42
C ARG A 402 -62.61 -0.74 11.12
N ALA A 403 -61.43 -0.11 11.20
CA ALA A 403 -60.60 0.08 10.03
C ALA A 403 -60.10 -1.25 9.44
N ILE A 404 -59.75 -2.24 10.27
CA ILE A 404 -59.33 -3.57 9.86
C ILE A 404 -60.46 -4.34 9.19
N CYS A 405 -61.66 -4.29 9.79
CA CYS A 405 -62.85 -4.99 9.30
C CYS A 405 -63.52 -4.39 8.07
N GLU A 406 -63.07 -3.22 7.59
CA GLU A 406 -63.58 -2.64 6.33
C GLU A 406 -63.23 -3.57 5.16
N PRO A 407 -64.13 -3.74 4.18
CA PRO A 407 -63.83 -4.50 2.95
C PRO A 407 -62.53 -4.01 2.28
N MET A 408 -61.70 -4.94 1.74
CA MET A 408 -60.49 -4.61 1.02
C MET A 408 -60.42 -5.40 -0.29
N VAL A 409 -59.69 -4.89 -1.26
CA VAL A 409 -59.49 -5.54 -2.53
C VAL A 409 -58.08 -6.16 -2.52
N VAL A 410 -58.01 -7.49 -2.65
CA VAL A 410 -56.77 -8.25 -2.76
C VAL A 410 -56.84 -9.13 -4.02
N GLU A 411 -55.83 -9.10 -4.85
CA GLU A 411 -55.78 -9.82 -6.13
C GLU A 411 -57.09 -9.63 -6.99
N GLY A 412 -57.72 -8.43 -6.94
CA GLY A 412 -58.96 -8.13 -7.64
C GLY A 412 -60.22 -8.68 -6.98
N HIS A 413 -60.16 -9.36 -5.86
CA HIS A 413 -61.27 -9.88 -5.09
C HIS A 413 -61.56 -9.03 -3.87
N THR A 414 -62.86 -8.69 -3.66
CA THR A 414 -63.28 -8.01 -2.43
C THR A 414 -63.39 -9.04 -1.29
N VAL A 415 -62.51 -8.87 -0.28
CA VAL A 415 -62.51 -9.71 0.92
C VAL A 415 -62.77 -8.86 2.17
N GLN A 416 -63.30 -9.51 3.19
CA GLN A 416 -63.51 -8.91 4.50
C GLN A 416 -63.10 -9.90 5.58
N VAL A 417 -62.34 -9.44 6.57
CA VAL A 417 -61.89 -10.22 7.72
C VAL A 417 -62.41 -9.61 9.00
N GLY A 418 -62.58 -10.41 10.03
CA GLY A 418 -62.77 -9.92 11.37
C GLY A 418 -61.44 -9.67 12.09
N ALA A 419 -61.47 -9.13 13.26
CA ALA A 419 -60.31 -9.03 14.13
C ALA A 419 -60.71 -9.10 15.61
N SER A 420 -60.01 -9.92 16.33
CA SER A 420 -60.12 -10.06 17.81
C SER A 420 -58.96 -9.28 18.47
N MET A 421 -59.28 -8.52 19.54
CA MET A 421 -58.28 -7.68 20.23
C MET A 421 -58.30 -7.93 21.75
N GLY A 422 -57.17 -8.32 22.29
CA GLY A 422 -56.92 -8.37 23.73
C GLY A 422 -56.12 -7.15 24.19
N ILE A 423 -56.50 -6.50 25.29
CA ILE A 423 -55.85 -5.27 25.77
C ILE A 423 -55.30 -5.48 27.18
N ALA A 424 -54.01 -5.17 27.34
CA ALA A 424 -53.36 -5.08 28.65
C ALA A 424 -52.94 -3.64 28.95
N LEU A 425 -53.24 -3.13 30.12
CA LEU A 425 -52.94 -1.76 30.54
C LEU A 425 -51.76 -1.73 31.51
N TYR A 426 -50.78 -0.84 31.26
CA TYR A 426 -49.71 -0.55 32.20
C TYR A 426 -49.97 0.81 32.88
N PRO A 427 -49.84 0.95 34.23
CA PRO A 427 -49.31 -0.08 35.15
C PRO A 427 -50.39 -1.00 35.73
N GLN A 428 -51.66 -0.89 35.37
CA GLN A 428 -52.81 -1.54 36.03
C GLN A 428 -52.81 -3.06 35.98
N HIS A 429 -52.43 -3.66 34.84
CA HIS A 429 -52.41 -5.10 34.63
C HIS A 429 -51.03 -5.75 34.75
N GLY A 430 -49.97 -4.93 35.04
CA GLY A 430 -48.61 -5.40 35.23
C GLY A 430 -47.63 -4.24 35.36
N SER A 431 -46.52 -4.46 36.06
CA SER A 431 -45.47 -3.48 36.29
C SER A 431 -44.11 -3.94 35.77
N GLN A 432 -44.05 -5.17 35.21
CA GLN A 432 -42.83 -5.76 34.61
C GLN A 432 -43.10 -6.22 33.21
#